data_803534b69c017697e1f4d0ef168cabb7
#
_entry.id   803534b69c017697e1f4d0ef168cabb7
#
_cell.length_a   1.000
_cell.length_b   1.000
_cell.length_c   1.000
_cell.angle_alpha   90.00
_cell.angle_beta   90.00
_cell.angle_gamma   90.00
#
_symmetry.space_group_name_H-M   'P 1'
#
loop_
_entity.id
_entity.type
_entity.pdbx_description
1 polymer ?
#
loop_
_entity_poly.entity_id
_entity_poly.type
_entity_poly.pdbx_seq_one_letter_code
_entity_poly.pdbx_strand_id
1 'polypeptide(L)'
;VELYDENGINTIGSGIGHDITAIVDNSPHHTYNLNSAYVPSVGDYTRGTIVMPLNALPAGEHKLMLRAWDLYNNSSTAEITFYVVPSLAPDVLDLKVNPSPALAGQPVEIVLSHDRPQSEIDVTVEVFNFQGQVLWSKNERAVCDGFTYSCRWDDASLPVGVYLVRASLASGDEESTTKTVKIVVIFIKFSIEFMYYA
;
A
#
# COMPACT_ATOMS: atom_id res chain seq x y z
N VAL A 1 9.44 -8.12 6.92
CA VAL A 1 10.53 -8.55 7.82
C VAL A 1 11.62 -7.52 7.75
N GLU A 2 12.21 -7.16 8.90
CA GLU A 2 13.43 -6.35 9.00
C GLU A 2 14.58 -7.26 9.41
N LEU A 3 15.70 -7.16 8.70
CA LEU A 3 16.94 -7.86 8.99
C LEU A 3 18.03 -6.88 9.44
N TYR A 4 18.81 -7.29 10.42
CA TYR A 4 19.96 -6.54 10.90
C TYR A 4 21.11 -7.49 11.25
N ASP A 5 22.31 -7.17 10.77
CA ASP A 5 23.56 -7.82 11.19
C ASP A 5 24.73 -6.85 11.06
N GLU A 6 25.59 -6.74 12.07
CA GLU A 6 26.73 -5.81 12.08
C GLU A 6 27.73 -6.06 10.96
N ASN A 7 27.82 -7.31 10.48
CA ASN A 7 28.71 -7.73 9.40
C ASN A 7 28.05 -7.62 8.02
N GLY A 8 26.78 -7.21 7.96
CA GLY A 8 25.99 -7.11 6.74
C GLY A 8 25.28 -8.41 6.35
N ILE A 9 24.18 -8.26 5.61
CA ILE A 9 23.33 -9.38 5.19
C ILE A 9 23.86 -9.99 3.88
N ASN A 10 24.00 -11.30 3.84
CA ASN A 10 24.35 -12.03 2.63
C ASN A 10 23.11 -12.19 1.73
N THR A 11 23.05 -11.39 0.67
CA THR A 11 21.94 -11.38 -0.28
C THR A 11 22.26 -12.10 -1.60
N ILE A 12 23.51 -12.52 -1.79
CA ILE A 12 23.99 -13.08 -3.06
C ILE A 12 23.89 -14.62 -3.05
N GLY A 13 23.67 -15.22 -1.86
CA GLY A 13 23.67 -16.68 -1.74
C GLY A 13 25.02 -17.29 -2.09
N SER A 14 26.13 -16.60 -1.79
CA SER A 14 27.48 -17.09 -2.06
C SER A 14 27.77 -18.34 -1.22
N GLY A 15 27.57 -19.49 -1.82
CA GLY A 15 27.66 -20.80 -1.19
C GLY A 15 26.34 -21.57 -1.29
N ILE A 16 26.45 -22.90 -1.37
CA ILE A 16 25.23 -23.75 -1.43
C ILE A 16 24.47 -23.64 -0.12
N GLY A 17 23.22 -23.18 -0.18
CA GLY A 17 22.32 -23.11 0.96
C GLY A 17 22.46 -21.85 1.83
N HIS A 18 23.17 -20.80 1.37
CA HIS A 18 23.32 -19.53 2.07
C HIS A 18 22.29 -18.47 1.63
N ASP A 19 21.19 -18.90 1.05
CA ASP A 19 20.10 -18.00 0.71
C ASP A 19 19.32 -17.51 1.95
N ILE A 20 18.73 -16.33 1.83
CA ILE A 20 17.69 -15.90 2.75
C ILE A 20 16.46 -16.73 2.40
N THR A 21 15.99 -17.56 3.31
CA THR A 21 14.88 -18.49 3.06
C THR A 21 13.77 -18.32 4.07
N ALA A 22 12.53 -18.40 3.60
CA ALA A 22 11.36 -18.56 4.44
C ALA A 22 10.69 -19.89 4.13
N ILE A 23 10.27 -20.60 5.17
CA ILE A 23 9.58 -21.89 5.08
C ILE A 23 8.33 -21.81 5.93
N VAL A 24 7.17 -22.14 5.35
CA VAL A 24 5.92 -22.25 6.08
C VAL A 24 5.65 -23.72 6.36
N ASP A 25 5.33 -24.03 7.62
CA ASP A 25 4.95 -25.38 8.13
C ASP A 25 5.98 -26.48 7.80
N ASN A 26 7.24 -26.12 7.70
CA ASN A 26 8.30 -27.03 7.25
C ASN A 26 8.00 -27.71 5.89
N SER A 27 7.16 -27.10 5.07
CA SER A 27 6.73 -27.63 3.79
C SER A 27 7.68 -27.24 2.66
N PRO A 28 8.24 -28.20 1.89
CA PRO A 28 9.05 -27.90 0.71
C PRO A 28 8.27 -27.11 -0.35
N HIS A 29 6.95 -27.27 -0.40
CA HIS A 29 6.07 -26.54 -1.33
C HIS A 29 5.87 -25.07 -0.96
N HIS A 30 6.12 -24.71 0.31
CA HIS A 30 6.02 -23.36 0.83
C HIS A 30 7.39 -22.86 1.29
N THR A 31 8.41 -23.14 0.48
CA THR A 31 9.77 -22.62 0.67
C THR A 31 10.03 -21.51 -0.34
N TYR A 32 10.48 -20.37 0.17
CA TYR A 32 10.68 -19.14 -0.59
C TYR A 32 12.14 -18.71 -0.48
N ASN A 33 12.77 -18.44 -1.64
CA ASN A 33 14.05 -17.73 -1.68
C ASN A 33 13.76 -16.22 -1.69
N LEU A 34 14.29 -15.50 -0.71
CA LEU A 34 13.99 -14.10 -0.45
C LEU A 34 15.13 -13.14 -0.87
N ASN A 35 16.21 -13.63 -1.46
CA ASN A 35 17.36 -12.79 -1.83
C ASN A 35 16.93 -11.63 -2.75
N SER A 36 16.08 -11.89 -3.74
CA SER A 36 15.58 -10.87 -4.69
C SER A 36 14.56 -9.91 -4.08
N ALA A 37 13.93 -10.28 -2.96
CA ALA A 37 12.95 -9.45 -2.26
C ALA A 37 13.59 -8.58 -1.17
N TYR A 38 14.89 -8.77 -0.90
CA TYR A 38 15.60 -7.97 0.07
C TYR A 38 15.94 -6.58 -0.49
N VAL A 39 15.56 -5.57 0.24
CA VAL A 39 15.85 -4.16 -0.07
C VAL A 39 16.73 -3.59 1.04
N PRO A 40 18.00 -3.27 0.77
CA PRO A 40 18.89 -2.68 1.77
C PRO A 40 18.45 -1.27 2.15
N SER A 41 18.70 -0.87 3.38
CA SER A 41 18.50 0.50 3.83
C SER A 41 19.47 1.43 3.11
N VAL A 42 19.00 2.63 2.77
CA VAL A 42 19.85 3.60 2.04
C VAL A 42 21.04 4.02 2.89
N GLY A 43 22.24 3.75 2.38
CA GLY A 43 23.49 4.08 3.07
C GLY A 43 23.89 3.15 4.23
N ASP A 44 23.16 2.06 4.45
CA ASP A 44 23.41 1.12 5.55
C ASP A 44 23.31 -0.34 5.05
N TYR A 45 24.46 -0.98 4.82
CA TYR A 45 24.53 -2.38 4.38
C TYR A 45 24.23 -3.40 5.49
N THR A 46 24.16 -2.94 6.75
CA THR A 46 23.87 -3.81 7.89
C THR A 46 22.39 -4.08 8.08
N ARG A 47 21.53 -3.33 7.40
CA ARG A 47 20.06 -3.40 7.55
C ARG A 47 19.35 -3.46 6.22
N GLY A 48 18.20 -4.08 6.24
CA GLY A 48 17.29 -4.07 5.11
C GLY A 48 15.96 -4.71 5.45
N THR A 49 15.03 -4.60 4.51
CA THR A 49 13.67 -5.10 4.66
C THR A 49 13.33 -6.09 3.56
N ILE A 50 12.44 -7.02 3.89
CA ILE A 50 11.83 -7.95 2.95
C ILE A 50 10.32 -7.79 3.07
N VAL A 51 9.67 -7.52 1.94
CA VAL A 51 8.23 -7.56 1.79
C VAL A 51 7.91 -8.53 0.66
N MET A 52 7.20 -9.59 0.97
CA MET A 52 6.80 -10.59 0.00
C MET A 52 5.45 -11.17 0.38
N PRO A 53 4.49 -11.25 -0.55
CA PRO A 53 3.24 -11.97 -0.31
C PRO A 53 3.50 -13.48 -0.21
N LEU A 54 2.82 -14.13 0.71
CA LEU A 54 2.79 -15.59 0.78
C LEU A 54 1.72 -16.12 -0.19
N ASN A 55 1.95 -17.29 -0.74
CA ASN A 55 0.91 -18.02 -1.46
C ASN A 55 -0.28 -18.30 -0.53
N ALA A 56 -1.47 -18.50 -1.13
CA ALA A 56 -2.66 -18.84 -0.36
C ALA A 56 -2.41 -20.08 0.52
N LEU A 57 -2.69 -19.94 1.80
CA LEU A 57 -2.59 -20.99 2.80
C LEU A 57 -4.00 -21.39 3.25
N PRO A 58 -4.22 -22.64 3.68
CA PRO A 58 -5.47 -23.05 4.31
C PRO A 58 -5.76 -22.21 5.55
N ALA A 59 -7.02 -22.14 5.96
CA ALA A 59 -7.37 -21.54 7.24
C ALA A 59 -6.82 -22.39 8.41
N GLY A 60 -6.25 -21.73 9.40
CA GLY A 60 -5.68 -22.40 10.58
C GLY A 60 -4.40 -21.76 11.08
N GLU A 61 -3.77 -22.43 12.01
CA GLU A 61 -2.46 -22.06 12.56
C GLU A 61 -1.35 -22.47 11.61
N HIS A 62 -0.41 -21.57 11.39
CA HIS A 62 0.77 -21.78 10.57
C HIS A 62 2.02 -21.27 11.26
N LYS A 63 3.16 -21.87 10.93
CA LYS A 63 4.47 -21.45 11.40
C LYS A 63 5.34 -21.00 10.25
N LEU A 64 5.88 -19.81 10.33
CA LEU A 64 6.86 -19.27 9.38
C LEU A 64 8.22 -19.29 10.05
N MET A 65 9.17 -20.00 9.46
CA MET A 65 10.57 -19.99 9.82
C MET A 65 11.35 -19.20 8.76
N LEU A 66 12.08 -18.17 9.21
CA LEU A 66 12.99 -17.39 8.38
C LEU A 66 14.43 -17.73 8.77
N ARG A 67 15.28 -17.94 7.78
CA ARG A 67 16.73 -18.08 7.96
C ARG A 67 17.46 -17.07 7.08
N ALA A 68 18.42 -16.38 7.68
CA ALA A 68 19.29 -15.45 6.96
C ALA A 68 20.75 -15.71 7.35
N TRP A 69 21.70 -15.22 6.52
CA TRP A 69 23.12 -15.35 6.67
C TRP A 69 23.79 -13.98 6.66
N ASP A 70 24.86 -13.83 7.43
CA ASP A 70 25.77 -12.68 7.34
C ASP A 70 26.84 -12.90 6.24
N LEU A 71 27.69 -11.90 6.03
CA LEU A 71 28.79 -11.99 5.07
C LEU A 71 29.94 -12.90 5.54
N TYR A 72 29.97 -13.31 6.82
CA TYR A 72 30.95 -14.25 7.39
C TYR A 72 30.41 -15.69 7.44
N ASN A 73 29.26 -15.96 6.83
CA ASN A 73 28.61 -17.27 6.79
C ASN A 73 28.08 -17.76 8.15
N ASN A 74 27.79 -16.86 9.08
CA ASN A 74 26.97 -17.20 10.23
C ASN A 74 25.49 -17.09 9.86
N SER A 75 24.65 -17.96 10.41
CA SER A 75 23.21 -17.92 10.14
C SER A 75 22.41 -17.69 11.40
N SER A 76 21.32 -16.93 11.24
CA SER A 76 20.28 -16.76 12.25
C SER A 76 18.95 -17.29 11.73
N THR A 77 18.15 -17.84 12.63
CA THR A 77 16.81 -18.33 12.34
C THR A 77 15.83 -17.70 13.31
N ALA A 78 14.71 -17.21 12.77
CA ALA A 78 13.56 -16.72 13.54
C ALA A 78 12.32 -17.50 13.16
N GLU A 79 11.42 -17.72 14.11
CA GLU A 79 10.15 -18.41 13.90
C GLU A 79 9.02 -17.55 14.46
N ILE A 80 7.91 -17.47 13.71
CA ILE A 80 6.66 -16.87 14.17
C ILE A 80 5.51 -17.84 13.92
N THR A 81 4.53 -17.82 14.81
CA THR A 81 3.24 -18.47 14.60
C THR A 81 2.21 -17.43 14.20
N PHE A 82 1.42 -17.72 13.18
CA PHE A 82 0.34 -16.84 12.70
C PHE A 82 -0.89 -17.66 12.33
N TYR A 83 -2.03 -17.01 12.23
CA TYR A 83 -3.30 -17.65 11.90
C TYR A 83 -3.84 -17.13 10.59
N VAL A 84 -4.21 -18.04 9.69
CA VAL A 84 -4.98 -17.73 8.48
C VAL A 84 -6.46 -17.90 8.81
N VAL A 85 -7.23 -16.85 8.65
CA VAL A 85 -8.68 -16.86 8.81
C VAL A 85 -9.36 -16.82 7.43
N PRO A 86 -10.48 -17.54 7.23
CA PRO A 86 -11.11 -17.67 5.92
C PRO A 86 -11.62 -16.36 5.34
N SER A 87 -11.99 -15.44 6.22
CA SER A 87 -12.59 -14.16 5.88
C SER A 87 -12.16 -13.12 6.90
N LEU A 88 -11.29 -12.25 6.49
CA LEU A 88 -10.97 -11.03 7.22
C LEU A 88 -11.39 -9.87 6.34
N ALA A 89 -12.27 -9.01 6.85
CA ALA A 89 -12.67 -7.81 6.12
C ALA A 89 -11.43 -7.02 5.70
N PRO A 90 -11.35 -6.58 4.44
CA PRO A 90 -10.25 -5.78 3.98
C PRO A 90 -10.21 -4.44 4.73
N ASP A 91 -9.05 -3.87 4.95
CA ASP A 91 -8.90 -2.60 5.67
C ASP A 91 -8.37 -1.48 4.75
N VAL A 92 -9.01 -0.32 4.86
CA VAL A 92 -8.53 0.93 4.27
C VAL A 92 -7.54 1.55 5.26
N LEU A 93 -6.25 1.40 4.99
CA LEU A 93 -5.19 1.86 5.89
C LEU A 93 -5.02 3.37 5.85
N ASP A 94 -5.11 3.99 4.66
CA ASP A 94 -4.97 5.43 4.48
C ASP A 94 -5.73 5.91 3.23
N LEU A 95 -6.13 7.18 3.23
CA LEU A 95 -6.77 7.83 2.09
C LEU A 95 -6.18 9.23 1.92
N LYS A 96 -5.59 9.49 0.76
CA LYS A 96 -4.97 10.76 0.39
C LYS A 96 -5.61 11.34 -0.85
N VAL A 97 -5.64 12.65 -0.90
CA VAL A 97 -6.16 13.42 -2.04
C VAL A 97 -5.13 14.48 -2.41
N ASN A 98 -4.71 14.48 -3.66
CA ASN A 98 -3.64 15.36 -4.14
C ASN A 98 -4.01 16.02 -5.49
N PRO A 99 -3.86 17.34 -5.62
CA PRO A 99 -3.48 18.32 -4.61
C PRO A 99 -4.60 18.59 -3.59
N SER A 100 -4.24 18.98 -2.37
CA SER A 100 -5.19 19.51 -1.39
C SER A 100 -4.55 20.73 -0.69
N PRO A 101 -5.03 21.95 -0.94
CA PRO A 101 -6.19 22.33 -1.74
C PRO A 101 -6.06 22.01 -3.24
N ALA A 102 -7.20 21.72 -3.86
CA ALA A 102 -7.30 21.53 -5.32
C ALA A 102 -7.73 22.83 -6.02
N LEU A 103 -7.30 23.01 -7.25
CA LEU A 103 -7.79 24.10 -8.10
C LEU A 103 -9.06 23.68 -8.81
N ALA A 104 -10.05 24.56 -8.83
CA ALA A 104 -11.27 24.35 -9.59
C ALA A 104 -10.94 24.08 -11.06
N GLY A 105 -11.48 23.04 -11.63
CA GLY A 105 -11.23 22.64 -13.01
C GLY A 105 -9.94 21.84 -13.24
N GLN A 106 -9.21 21.50 -12.19
CA GLN A 106 -8.04 20.65 -12.30
C GLN A 106 -8.31 19.25 -11.72
N PRO A 107 -7.71 18.22 -12.33
CA PRO A 107 -7.89 16.87 -11.84
C PRO A 107 -7.25 16.69 -10.45
N VAL A 108 -7.82 15.77 -9.71
CA VAL A 108 -7.38 15.38 -8.37
C VAL A 108 -7.08 13.90 -8.38
N GLU A 109 -5.92 13.51 -7.89
CA GLU A 109 -5.55 12.12 -7.66
C GLU A 109 -6.03 11.69 -6.26
N ILE A 110 -6.69 10.56 -6.19
CA ILE A 110 -7.14 9.93 -4.95
C ILE A 110 -6.35 8.64 -4.78
N VAL A 111 -5.61 8.53 -3.70
CA VAL A 111 -4.76 7.38 -3.39
C VAL A 111 -5.28 6.71 -2.13
N LEU A 112 -5.64 5.45 -2.25
CA LEU A 112 -6.10 4.57 -1.19
C LEU A 112 -4.99 3.58 -0.85
N SER A 113 -4.60 3.48 0.42
CA SER A 113 -3.74 2.41 0.90
C SER A 113 -4.58 1.32 1.56
N HIS A 114 -4.26 0.06 1.30
CA HIS A 114 -5.04 -1.10 1.73
C HIS A 114 -4.13 -2.27 2.12
N ASP A 115 -4.72 -3.28 2.75
CA ASP A 115 -4.04 -4.49 3.25
C ASP A 115 -4.17 -5.71 2.30
N ARG A 116 -4.59 -5.52 1.05
CA ARG A 116 -4.85 -6.59 0.06
C ARG A 116 -3.94 -6.48 -1.18
N PRO A 117 -2.61 -6.67 -1.04
CA PRO A 117 -1.73 -6.70 -2.21
C PRO A 117 -2.00 -7.95 -3.05
N GLN A 118 -1.88 -7.84 -4.37
CA GLN A 118 -2.03 -8.91 -5.35
C GLN A 118 -3.38 -9.67 -5.27
N SER A 119 -4.37 -9.06 -4.63
CA SER A 119 -5.73 -9.60 -4.54
C SER A 119 -6.69 -8.76 -5.36
N GLU A 120 -7.76 -9.40 -5.81
CA GLU A 120 -8.87 -8.69 -6.45
C GLU A 120 -9.68 -7.96 -5.39
N ILE A 121 -9.87 -6.66 -5.57
CA ILE A 121 -10.62 -5.78 -4.70
C ILE A 121 -11.64 -4.97 -5.49
N ASP A 122 -12.83 -4.79 -4.93
CA ASP A 122 -13.83 -3.87 -5.43
C ASP A 122 -13.71 -2.55 -4.65
N VAL A 123 -13.29 -1.49 -5.34
CA VAL A 123 -13.05 -0.18 -4.74
C VAL A 123 -14.20 0.75 -5.06
N THR A 124 -14.76 1.39 -4.04
CA THR A 124 -15.74 2.46 -4.18
C THR A 124 -15.15 3.76 -3.66
N VAL A 125 -15.11 4.79 -4.50
CA VAL A 125 -14.70 6.15 -4.13
C VAL A 125 -15.84 7.09 -4.43
N GLU A 126 -16.19 7.94 -3.46
CA GLU A 126 -17.29 8.89 -3.57
C GLU A 126 -16.86 10.28 -3.09
N VAL A 127 -17.37 11.30 -3.77
CA VAL A 127 -17.17 12.71 -3.38
C VAL A 127 -18.51 13.31 -3.00
N PHE A 128 -18.58 13.91 -1.82
CA PHE A 128 -19.80 14.49 -1.25
C PHE A 128 -19.66 15.98 -1.05
N ASN A 129 -20.78 16.69 -1.14
CA ASN A 129 -20.91 18.02 -0.56
C ASN A 129 -21.22 17.95 0.94
N PHE A 130 -21.27 19.12 1.61
CA PHE A 130 -21.58 19.20 3.04
C PHE A 130 -23.01 18.77 3.40
N GLN A 131 -23.91 18.73 2.43
CA GLN A 131 -25.27 18.23 2.61
C GLN A 131 -25.37 16.70 2.54
N GLY A 132 -24.25 16.03 2.30
CA GLY A 132 -24.19 14.57 2.16
C GLY A 132 -24.64 14.04 0.78
N GLN A 133 -24.81 14.93 -0.20
CA GLN A 133 -25.12 14.51 -1.56
C GLN A 133 -23.88 14.02 -2.27
N VAL A 134 -23.95 12.86 -2.90
CA VAL A 134 -22.89 12.33 -3.76
C VAL A 134 -22.86 13.16 -5.04
N LEU A 135 -21.71 13.74 -5.32
CA LEU A 135 -21.46 14.55 -6.53
C LEU A 135 -20.73 13.76 -7.60
N TRP A 136 -19.90 12.82 -7.17
CA TRP A 136 -19.15 11.94 -8.05
C TRP A 136 -18.93 10.60 -7.34
N SER A 137 -18.92 9.53 -8.12
CA SER A 137 -18.67 8.18 -7.62
C SER A 137 -17.93 7.38 -8.67
N LYS A 138 -16.99 6.55 -8.22
CA LYS A 138 -16.29 5.56 -9.03
C LYS A 138 -16.32 4.23 -8.31
N ASN A 139 -16.78 3.20 -9.02
CA ASN A 139 -16.71 1.82 -8.61
C ASN A 139 -15.83 1.08 -9.60
N GLU A 140 -14.81 0.42 -9.11
CA GLU A 140 -13.86 -0.30 -9.94
C GLU A 140 -13.39 -1.58 -9.26
N ARG A 141 -13.31 -2.64 -10.05
CA ARG A 141 -12.66 -3.89 -9.64
C ARG A 141 -11.21 -3.85 -10.11
N ALA A 142 -10.27 -4.00 -9.18
CA ALA A 142 -8.85 -3.87 -9.44
C ALA A 142 -8.04 -4.98 -8.78
N VAL A 143 -6.92 -5.33 -9.40
CA VAL A 143 -5.84 -6.10 -8.78
C VAL A 143 -4.65 -5.17 -8.66
N CYS A 144 -4.24 -4.88 -7.43
CA CYS A 144 -3.11 -4.00 -7.15
C CYS A 144 -1.86 -4.83 -6.88
N ASP A 145 -0.75 -4.53 -7.58
CA ASP A 145 0.53 -5.22 -7.34
C ASP A 145 1.09 -4.95 -5.95
N GLY A 146 0.74 -3.81 -5.35
CA GLY A 146 1.16 -3.37 -4.02
C GLY A 146 0.00 -3.09 -3.09
N PHE A 147 0.27 -2.27 -2.10
CA PHE A 147 -0.68 -1.89 -1.04
C PHE A 147 -1.45 -0.59 -1.35
N THR A 148 -1.44 -0.13 -2.61
CA THR A 148 -2.07 1.13 -3.00
C THR A 148 -2.90 0.97 -4.25
N TYR A 149 -4.07 1.60 -4.23
CA TYR A 149 -4.92 1.85 -5.39
C TYR A 149 -4.97 3.35 -5.63
N SER A 150 -4.91 3.78 -6.88
CA SER A 150 -5.10 5.19 -7.22
C SER A 150 -6.13 5.36 -8.32
N CYS A 151 -6.90 6.43 -8.22
CA CYS A 151 -7.80 6.85 -9.26
C CYS A 151 -7.78 8.37 -9.42
N ARG A 152 -8.23 8.81 -10.58
CA ARG A 152 -8.32 10.21 -10.92
C ARG A 152 -9.75 10.68 -10.91
N TRP A 153 -9.97 11.81 -10.26
CA TRP A 153 -11.21 12.54 -10.29
C TRP A 153 -11.04 13.77 -11.17
N ASP A 154 -11.65 13.74 -12.35
CA ASP A 154 -11.49 14.74 -13.41
C ASP A 154 -12.68 15.71 -13.50
N ASP A 155 -13.60 15.70 -12.53
CA ASP A 155 -14.76 16.58 -12.57
C ASP A 155 -14.36 18.05 -12.35
N ALA A 156 -14.18 18.73 -13.46
CA ALA A 156 -13.83 20.14 -13.53
C ALA A 156 -14.95 21.10 -13.10
N SER A 157 -16.15 20.57 -12.83
CA SER A 157 -17.35 21.41 -12.64
C SER A 157 -17.62 21.81 -11.20
N LEU A 158 -16.86 21.29 -10.23
CA LEU A 158 -17.09 21.59 -8.82
C LEU A 158 -16.80 23.04 -8.48
N PRO A 159 -17.75 23.76 -7.89
CA PRO A 159 -17.54 25.10 -7.36
C PRO A 159 -16.46 25.12 -6.29
N VAL A 160 -15.95 26.34 -6.05
CA VAL A 160 -15.10 26.60 -4.87
C VAL A 160 -15.87 26.20 -3.61
N GLY A 161 -15.25 25.37 -2.78
CA GLY A 161 -15.91 24.85 -1.60
C GLY A 161 -15.11 23.78 -0.88
N VAL A 162 -15.75 23.20 0.11
CA VAL A 162 -15.20 22.08 0.86
C VAL A 162 -16.03 20.84 0.59
N TYR A 163 -15.36 19.76 0.32
CA TYR A 163 -15.95 18.47 -0.02
C TYR A 163 -15.36 17.36 0.83
N LEU A 164 -16.02 16.24 0.87
CA LEU A 164 -15.58 15.02 1.53
C LEU A 164 -15.34 13.94 0.49
N VAL A 165 -14.20 13.30 0.54
CA VAL A 165 -13.88 12.14 -0.26
C VAL A 165 -13.93 10.92 0.65
N ARG A 166 -14.77 9.96 0.34
CA ARG A 166 -14.92 8.69 1.06
C ARG A 166 -14.46 7.56 0.16
N ALA A 167 -13.69 6.64 0.72
CA ALA A 167 -13.32 5.40 0.06
C ALA A 167 -13.67 4.21 0.94
N SER A 168 -14.14 3.15 0.29
CA SER A 168 -14.33 1.81 0.86
C SER A 168 -13.85 0.77 -0.13
N LEU A 169 -13.55 -0.42 0.36
CA LEU A 169 -13.22 -1.55 -0.50
C LEU A 169 -13.89 -2.82 0.01
N ALA A 170 -14.16 -3.72 -0.93
CA ALA A 170 -14.68 -5.04 -0.66
C ALA A 170 -13.72 -6.09 -1.25
N SER A 171 -13.71 -7.28 -0.68
CA SER A 171 -13.00 -8.44 -1.19
C SER A 171 -13.86 -9.68 -0.92
N GLY A 172 -14.38 -10.27 -1.99
CA GLY A 172 -15.44 -11.29 -1.86
C GLY A 172 -16.73 -10.68 -1.29
N ASP A 173 -17.28 -11.31 -0.26
CA ASP A 173 -18.50 -10.88 0.43
C ASP A 173 -18.25 -9.91 1.61
N GLU A 174 -17.00 -9.53 1.84
CA GLU A 174 -16.60 -8.71 2.98
C GLU A 174 -16.32 -7.27 2.57
N GLU A 175 -17.01 -6.33 3.22
CA GLU A 175 -16.78 -4.90 3.06
C GLU A 175 -15.81 -4.37 4.12
N SER A 176 -14.96 -3.43 3.74
CA SER A 176 -14.03 -2.75 4.65
C SER A 176 -14.72 -1.70 5.50
N THR A 177 -13.97 -1.23 6.47
CA THR A 177 -14.22 0.06 7.09
C THR A 177 -14.04 1.17 6.05
N THR A 178 -14.84 2.23 6.13
CA THR A 178 -14.72 3.39 5.27
C THR A 178 -13.73 4.40 5.83
N LYS A 179 -12.95 5.04 4.96
CA LYS A 179 -12.18 6.25 5.32
C LYS A 179 -12.71 7.46 4.58
N THR A 180 -12.67 8.60 5.26
CA THR A 180 -13.13 9.87 4.72
C THR A 180 -12.10 10.94 4.99
N VAL A 181 -11.76 11.71 3.96
CA VAL A 181 -10.87 12.88 4.04
C VAL A 181 -11.56 14.12 3.48
N LYS A 182 -11.15 15.28 3.99
CA LYS A 182 -11.63 16.57 3.52
C LYS A 182 -10.74 17.06 2.38
N ILE A 183 -11.36 17.60 1.32
CA ILE A 183 -10.67 18.35 0.27
C ILE A 183 -11.26 19.77 0.17
N VAL A 184 -10.40 20.76 -0.09
CA VAL A 184 -10.80 22.13 -0.35
C VAL A 184 -10.54 22.44 -1.81
N VAL A 185 -11.57 22.87 -2.53
CA VAL A 185 -11.46 23.35 -3.91
C VAL A 185 -11.39 24.87 -3.87
N ILE A 186 -10.36 25.45 -4.48
CA ILE A 186 -10.13 26.89 -4.52
C ILE A 186 -10.06 27.38 -5.96
N PHE A 187 -10.19 28.68 -6.12
CA PHE A 187 -9.96 29.40 -7.38
C PHE A 187 -8.84 30.42 -7.18
N ILE A 188 -7.87 30.46 -8.06
CA ILE A 188 -6.82 31.47 -8.03
C ILE A 188 -7.13 32.51 -9.12
N LYS A 189 -7.39 33.76 -8.69
CA LYS A 189 -7.57 34.90 -9.60
C LYS A 189 -6.25 35.68 -9.68
N PHE A 190 -5.68 35.77 -10.85
CA PHE A 190 -4.56 36.69 -11.12
C PHE A 190 -5.14 37.99 -11.65
N SER A 191 -4.81 39.14 -11.01
CA SER A 191 -5.03 40.47 -11.55
C SER A 191 -3.71 41.00 -12.01
N ILE A 192 -3.60 41.36 -13.31
CA ILE A 192 -2.44 42.06 -13.84
C ILE A 192 -2.87 43.52 -13.98
N GLU A 193 -2.31 44.40 -13.16
CA GLU A 193 -2.46 45.86 -13.32
C GLU A 193 -1.35 46.37 -14.24
N PHE A 194 -1.72 46.89 -15.40
CA PHE A 194 -0.79 47.61 -16.25
C PHE A 194 -0.72 49.06 -15.75
N MET A 195 0.41 49.44 -15.15
CA MET A 195 0.69 50.86 -14.91
C MET A 195 1.15 51.50 -16.19
N TYR A 196 0.32 52.36 -16.76
CA TYR A 196 0.75 53.28 -17.83
C TYR A 196 1.44 54.47 -17.18
N TYR A 197 2.74 54.63 -17.40
CA TYR A 197 3.44 55.88 -17.16
C TYR A 197 3.16 56.80 -18.34
N ALA A 198 2.52 57.94 -18.04
CA ALA A 198 2.32 59.05 -18.99
C ALA A 198 3.57 59.93 -19.03
#